data_77536d0250eb94bd776b49e2e7bf277e
#
_entry.id   77536d0250eb94bd776b49e2e7bf277e
#
_cell.length_a   1.000
_cell.length_b   1.000
_cell.length_c   1.000
_cell.angle_alpha   90.00
_cell.angle_beta   90.00
_cell.angle_gamma   90.00
#
_symmetry.space_group_name_H-M   'P 1'
#
loop_
_entity.id
_entity.type
_entity.pdbx_description
1 polymer ?
#
loop_
_entity_poly.entity_id
_entity_poly.type
_entity_poly.pdbx_seq_one_letter_code
_entity_poly.pdbx_strand_id
1 'polypeptide(L)'
;MAKILVVDDSRTSRKILKGLLEENGHEVIAEAVKGDDGYLKYKELHPDIVTMDITMPVTDGIQALQLIKHENEKARVIMITAAGQKEKMIQAVKYGADEFITKPFDKEEVVKAINKIVESL
;
A
#
# COMPACT_ATOMS: atom_id res chain seq x y z
N MET A 1 -10.79 4.52 12.38
CA MET A 1 -9.87 5.38 11.60
C MET A 1 -8.47 4.77 11.61
N ALA A 2 -7.84 4.67 10.45
CA ALA A 2 -6.50 4.10 10.33
C ALA A 2 -5.50 5.18 9.89
N LYS A 3 -4.25 5.03 10.31
CA LYS A 3 -3.13 5.87 9.86
C LYS A 3 -2.43 5.13 8.72
N ILE A 4 -2.38 5.75 7.56
CA ILE A 4 -1.96 5.10 6.32
C ILE A 4 -0.74 5.79 5.69
N LEU A 5 0.24 4.99 5.29
CA LEU A 5 1.37 5.42 4.47
C LEU A 5 1.08 5.03 3.03
N VAL A 6 1.14 5.99 2.11
CA VAL A 6 0.88 5.75 0.68
C VAL A 6 2.21 5.80 -0.07
N VAL A 7 2.56 4.70 -0.74
CA VAL A 7 3.81 4.58 -1.51
C VAL A 7 3.46 4.33 -2.98
N ASP A 8 3.75 5.31 -3.83
CA ASP A 8 3.47 5.26 -5.26
C ASP A 8 4.30 6.35 -5.93
N ASP A 9 4.95 6.04 -7.05
CA ASP A 9 5.76 7.02 -7.78
C ASP A 9 4.93 8.02 -8.58
N SER A 10 3.63 7.75 -8.77
CA SER A 10 2.71 8.63 -9.49
C SER A 10 2.06 9.64 -8.54
N ARG A 11 2.36 10.92 -8.72
CA ARG A 11 1.74 11.99 -7.93
C ARG A 11 0.21 11.98 -8.06
N THR A 12 -0.29 11.77 -9.29
CA THR A 12 -1.73 11.72 -9.55
C THR A 12 -2.39 10.58 -8.80
N SER A 13 -1.79 9.39 -8.85
CA SER A 13 -2.31 8.22 -8.12
C SER A 13 -2.33 8.47 -6.62
N ARG A 14 -1.24 9.03 -6.05
CA ARG A 14 -1.21 9.36 -4.62
C ARG A 14 -2.32 10.33 -4.23
N LYS A 15 -2.53 11.36 -5.05
CA LYS A 15 -3.55 12.36 -4.78
C LYS A 15 -4.96 11.75 -4.79
N ILE A 16 -5.26 10.93 -5.77
CA ILE A 16 -6.56 10.26 -5.90
C ILE A 16 -6.79 9.33 -4.71
N LEU A 17 -5.83 8.48 -4.41
CA LEU A 17 -5.95 7.52 -3.33
C LEU A 17 -6.08 8.21 -1.97
N LYS A 18 -5.26 9.23 -1.72
CA LYS A 18 -5.34 10.01 -0.50
C LYS A 18 -6.73 10.61 -0.31
N GLY A 19 -7.30 11.19 -1.38
CA GLY A 19 -8.66 11.74 -1.34
C GLY A 19 -9.69 10.70 -0.95
N LEU A 20 -9.62 9.51 -1.56
CA LEU A 20 -10.56 8.42 -1.26
C LEU A 20 -10.43 7.94 0.18
N LEU A 21 -9.21 7.82 0.68
CA LEU A 21 -8.95 7.35 2.05
C LEU A 21 -9.43 8.38 3.08
N GLU A 22 -9.11 9.65 2.87
CA GLU A 22 -9.52 10.72 3.79
C GLU A 22 -11.03 10.93 3.79
N GLU A 23 -11.67 10.79 2.64
CA GLU A 23 -13.13 10.85 2.51
C GLU A 23 -13.81 9.78 3.36
N ASN A 24 -13.14 8.66 3.61
CA ASN A 24 -13.68 7.58 4.42
C ASN A 24 -13.17 7.57 5.87
N GLY A 25 -12.64 8.70 6.32
CA GLY A 25 -12.28 8.89 7.73
C GLY A 25 -10.91 8.39 8.13
N HIS A 26 -10.05 8.04 7.16
CA HIS A 26 -8.68 7.61 7.45
C HIS A 26 -7.71 8.77 7.30
N GLU A 27 -6.55 8.65 7.91
CA GLU A 27 -5.52 9.68 7.86
C GLU A 27 -4.32 9.19 7.05
N VAL A 28 -3.95 9.90 5.99
CA VAL A 28 -2.72 9.63 5.27
C VAL A 28 -1.60 10.41 5.96
N ILE A 29 -0.80 9.71 6.74
CA ILE A 29 0.23 10.35 7.59
C ILE A 29 1.52 10.64 6.85
N ALA A 30 1.76 9.99 5.72
CA ALA A 30 2.94 10.24 4.90
C ALA A 30 2.76 9.65 3.51
N GLU A 31 3.57 10.13 2.58
CA GLU A 31 3.65 9.62 1.21
C GLU A 31 5.11 9.36 0.86
N ALA A 32 5.36 8.36 0.04
CA ALA A 32 6.67 8.06 -0.48
C ALA A 32 6.57 7.79 -1.99
N VAL A 33 7.64 8.11 -2.72
CA VAL A 33 7.67 7.95 -4.17
C VAL A 33 8.50 6.74 -4.62
N LYS A 34 9.21 6.12 -3.69
CA LYS A 34 10.06 4.94 -3.95
C LYS A 34 9.85 3.91 -2.84
N GLY A 35 10.11 2.65 -3.19
CA GLY A 35 9.94 1.55 -2.24
C GLY A 35 10.86 1.64 -1.03
N ASP A 36 12.14 2.00 -1.23
CA ASP A 36 13.10 2.13 -0.14
C ASP A 36 12.70 3.25 0.83
N ASP A 37 12.25 4.40 0.30
CA ASP A 37 11.76 5.49 1.13
C ASP A 37 10.48 5.10 1.88
N GLY A 38 9.61 4.33 1.22
CA GLY A 38 8.42 3.77 1.85
C GLY A 38 8.77 2.89 3.05
N TYR A 39 9.76 2.02 2.88
CA TYR A 39 10.25 1.17 3.97
C TYR A 39 10.81 2.00 5.13
N LEU A 40 11.63 3.01 4.84
CA LEU A 40 12.20 3.88 5.88
C LEU A 40 11.11 4.63 6.64
N LYS A 41 10.11 5.15 5.94
CA LYS A 41 8.98 5.82 6.58
C LYS A 41 8.13 4.87 7.41
N TYR A 42 7.98 3.63 6.95
CA TYR A 42 7.30 2.61 7.75
C TYR A 42 8.00 2.41 9.09
N LYS A 43 9.32 2.26 9.07
CA LYS A 43 10.12 2.08 10.30
C LYS A 43 10.00 3.26 11.25
N GLU A 44 9.97 4.47 10.70
CA GLU A 44 9.91 5.69 11.50
C GLU A 44 8.51 5.93 12.07
N LEU A 45 7.48 5.75 11.29
CA LEU A 45 6.13 6.19 11.61
C LEU A 45 5.19 5.09 12.12
N HIS A 46 5.49 3.84 11.85
CA HIS A 46 4.66 2.69 12.21
C HIS A 46 3.17 2.90 11.86
N PRO A 47 2.84 3.14 10.57
CA PRO A 47 1.44 3.31 10.19
C PRO A 47 0.64 2.01 10.42
N ASP A 48 -0.67 2.14 10.52
CA ASP A 48 -1.55 0.98 10.65
C ASP A 48 -1.61 0.18 9.35
N ILE A 49 -1.56 0.88 8.20
CA ILE A 49 -1.67 0.28 6.87
C ILE A 49 -0.68 0.97 5.93
N VAL A 50 -0.08 0.19 5.04
CA VAL A 50 0.74 0.71 3.94
C VAL A 50 0.06 0.34 2.63
N THR A 51 -0.14 1.31 1.74
CA THR A 51 -0.50 1.01 0.35
C THR A 51 0.77 1.11 -0.48
N MET A 52 1.06 0.07 -1.26
CA MET A 52 2.33 -0.07 -1.97
C MET A 52 2.09 -0.39 -3.44
N ASP A 53 2.47 0.53 -4.32
CA ASP A 53 2.43 0.27 -5.76
C ASP A 53 3.45 -0.84 -6.10
N ILE A 54 3.04 -1.80 -6.90
CA ILE A 54 3.92 -2.91 -7.30
C ILE A 54 5.06 -2.41 -8.18
N THR A 55 4.76 -1.59 -9.19
CA THR A 55 5.76 -1.18 -10.18
C THR A 55 6.29 0.22 -9.88
N MET A 56 7.51 0.28 -9.40
CA MET A 56 8.22 1.54 -9.15
C MET A 56 9.67 1.38 -9.58
N PRO A 57 10.34 2.48 -9.99
CA PRO A 57 11.75 2.39 -10.38
C PRO A 57 12.66 2.06 -9.18
N VAL A 58 13.76 1.41 -9.45
CA VAL A 58 14.84 1.02 -8.53
C VAL A 58 14.39 -0.04 -7.52
N THR A 59 13.68 0.34 -6.49
CA THR A 59 13.12 -0.61 -5.50
C THR A 59 11.64 -0.76 -5.77
N ASP A 60 11.23 -1.89 -6.36
CA ASP A 60 9.82 -2.11 -6.68
C ASP A 60 9.01 -2.47 -5.43
N GLY A 61 7.69 -2.51 -5.60
CA GLY A 61 6.78 -2.76 -4.49
C GLY A 61 6.95 -4.11 -3.83
N ILE A 62 7.36 -5.14 -4.59
CA ILE A 62 7.60 -6.48 -4.03
C ILE A 62 8.80 -6.46 -3.09
N GLN A 63 9.89 -5.80 -3.50
CA GLN A 63 11.07 -5.66 -2.66
C GLN A 63 10.76 -4.88 -1.38
N ALA A 64 10.00 -3.80 -1.51
CA ALA A 64 9.59 -3.00 -0.35
C ALA A 64 8.68 -3.80 0.59
N LEU A 65 7.76 -4.59 0.04
CA LEU A 65 6.91 -5.50 0.81
C LEU A 65 7.75 -6.46 1.65
N GLN A 66 8.76 -7.07 1.03
CA GLN A 66 9.65 -7.99 1.73
C GLN A 66 10.37 -7.30 2.89
N LEU A 67 10.90 -6.10 2.65
CA LEU A 67 11.59 -5.33 3.69
C LEU A 67 10.66 -5.00 4.86
N ILE A 68 9.45 -4.55 4.56
CA ILE A 68 8.46 -4.21 5.58
C ILE A 68 8.05 -5.43 6.39
N LYS A 69 7.77 -6.55 5.73
CA LYS A 69 7.39 -7.78 6.42
C LYS A 69 8.53 -8.38 7.23
N HIS A 70 9.76 -8.19 6.78
CA HIS A 70 10.93 -8.62 7.55
C HIS A 70 11.08 -7.78 8.83
N GLU A 71 10.80 -6.49 8.73
CA GLU A 71 10.84 -5.58 9.88
C GLU A 71 9.72 -5.92 10.87
N ASN A 72 8.53 -6.22 10.37
CA ASN A 72 7.36 -6.56 11.18
C ASN A 72 6.43 -7.47 10.37
N GLU A 73 6.40 -8.75 10.68
CA GLU A 73 5.57 -9.71 9.96
C GLU A 73 4.07 -9.43 10.09
N LYS A 74 3.66 -8.65 11.10
CA LYS A 74 2.26 -8.24 11.30
C LYS A 74 1.90 -6.95 10.58
N ALA A 75 2.84 -6.33 9.86
CA ALA A 75 2.56 -5.13 9.08
C ALA A 75 1.44 -5.42 8.08
N ARG A 76 0.54 -4.45 7.90
CA ARG A 76 -0.58 -4.57 6.96
C ARG A 76 -0.22 -3.83 5.69
N VAL A 77 -0.07 -4.56 4.60
CA VAL A 77 0.33 -3.99 3.31
C VAL A 77 -0.71 -4.33 2.25
N ILE A 78 -1.25 -3.29 1.61
CA ILE A 78 -2.16 -3.41 0.48
C ILE A 78 -1.35 -3.11 -0.77
N MET A 79 -1.27 -4.07 -1.70
CA MET A 79 -0.56 -3.86 -2.96
C MET A 79 -1.47 -3.19 -3.98
N ILE A 80 -0.92 -2.22 -4.70
CA ILE A 80 -1.61 -1.55 -5.79
C ILE A 80 -1.13 -2.15 -7.10
N THR A 81 -2.05 -2.69 -7.91
CA THR A 81 -1.72 -3.41 -9.13
C THR A 81 -2.33 -2.74 -10.36
N ALA A 82 -1.72 -2.99 -11.52
CA ALA A 82 -2.26 -2.59 -12.80
C ALA A 82 -2.47 -3.84 -13.67
N ALA A 83 -3.13 -3.67 -14.80
CA ALA A 83 -3.33 -4.78 -15.74
C ALA A 83 -1.99 -5.39 -16.14
N GLY A 84 -1.95 -6.72 -16.26
CA GLY A 84 -0.74 -7.43 -16.70
C GLY A 84 0.27 -7.76 -15.60
N GLN A 85 -0.10 -7.57 -14.34
CA GLN A 85 0.82 -7.82 -13.21
C GLN A 85 0.48 -9.07 -12.41
N LYS A 86 -0.19 -10.05 -13.04
CA LYS A 86 -0.62 -11.27 -12.35
C LYS A 86 0.51 -12.02 -11.65
N GLU A 87 1.66 -12.17 -12.32
CA GLU A 87 2.79 -12.88 -11.74
C GLU A 87 3.34 -12.16 -10.50
N LYS A 88 3.40 -10.85 -10.55
CA LYS A 88 3.83 -10.05 -9.42
C LYS A 88 2.84 -10.10 -8.27
N MET A 89 1.54 -10.18 -8.56
CA MET A 89 0.51 -10.38 -7.54
C MET A 89 0.73 -11.71 -6.81
N ILE A 90 1.03 -12.77 -7.56
CA ILE A 90 1.30 -14.09 -6.97
C ILE A 90 2.51 -14.00 -6.04
N GLN A 91 3.58 -13.33 -6.47
CA GLN A 91 4.75 -13.12 -5.62
C GLN A 91 4.39 -12.33 -4.36
N ALA A 92 3.58 -11.29 -4.49
CA ALA A 92 3.16 -10.48 -3.35
C ALA A 92 2.38 -11.30 -2.33
N VAL A 93 1.51 -12.20 -2.78
CA VAL A 93 0.80 -13.13 -1.89
C VAL A 93 1.79 -13.99 -1.12
N LYS A 94 2.80 -14.51 -1.79
CA LYS A 94 3.86 -15.32 -1.16
C LYS A 94 4.57 -14.59 -0.04
N TYR A 95 4.79 -13.29 -0.22
CA TYR A 95 5.50 -12.46 0.76
C TYR A 95 4.57 -11.80 1.78
N GLY A 96 3.29 -12.20 1.79
CA GLY A 96 2.38 -11.84 2.84
C GLY A 96 1.55 -10.58 2.63
N ALA A 97 1.39 -10.12 1.37
CA ALA A 97 0.49 -9.00 1.09
C ALA A 97 -0.91 -9.31 1.63
N ASP A 98 -1.53 -8.33 2.26
CA ASP A 98 -2.81 -8.52 2.95
C ASP A 98 -4.01 -8.31 2.05
N GLU A 99 -3.94 -7.38 1.12
CA GLU A 99 -5.00 -7.08 0.16
C GLU A 99 -4.44 -6.49 -1.12
N PHE A 100 -5.30 -6.38 -2.14
CA PHE A 100 -4.93 -5.81 -3.44
C PHE A 100 -5.98 -4.81 -3.89
N ILE A 101 -5.52 -3.71 -4.52
CA ILE A 101 -6.38 -2.71 -5.15
C ILE A 101 -5.86 -2.53 -6.57
N THR A 102 -6.74 -2.47 -7.57
CA THR A 102 -6.35 -2.31 -8.96
C THR A 102 -6.42 -0.86 -9.41
N LYS A 103 -5.54 -0.49 -10.36
CA LYS A 103 -5.61 0.79 -11.07
C LYS A 103 -6.36 0.57 -12.39
N PRO A 104 -7.21 1.52 -12.81
CA PRO A 104 -7.54 2.78 -12.14
C PRO A 104 -8.37 2.55 -10.88
N PHE A 105 -8.25 3.46 -9.91
CA PHE A 105 -8.92 3.29 -8.61
C PHE A 105 -10.43 3.34 -8.75
N ASP A 106 -11.11 2.35 -8.17
CA ASP A 106 -12.54 2.32 -7.98
C ASP A 106 -12.83 2.54 -6.50
N LYS A 107 -13.63 3.53 -6.18
CA LYS A 107 -13.94 3.92 -4.79
C LYS A 107 -14.43 2.73 -3.96
N GLU A 108 -15.37 1.95 -4.50
CA GLU A 108 -15.94 0.81 -3.77
C GLU A 108 -14.89 -0.25 -3.45
N GLU A 109 -14.02 -0.53 -4.43
CA GLU A 109 -12.93 -1.50 -4.25
C GLU A 109 -11.95 -1.03 -3.18
N VAL A 110 -11.57 0.24 -3.21
CA VAL A 110 -10.65 0.84 -2.23
C VAL A 110 -11.25 0.75 -0.83
N VAL A 111 -12.49 1.19 -0.67
CA VAL A 111 -13.18 1.18 0.62
C VAL A 111 -13.29 -0.24 1.16
N LYS A 112 -13.65 -1.20 0.32
CA LYS A 112 -13.80 -2.60 0.71
C LYS A 112 -12.48 -3.19 1.20
N ALA A 113 -11.39 -2.95 0.47
CA ALA A 113 -10.07 -3.46 0.84
C ALA A 113 -9.60 -2.87 2.17
N ILE A 114 -9.76 -1.56 2.35
CA ILE A 114 -9.38 -0.88 3.59
C ILE A 114 -10.20 -1.39 4.77
N ASN A 115 -11.51 -1.48 4.62
CA ASN A 115 -12.39 -1.92 5.71
C ASN A 115 -12.08 -3.35 6.15
N LYS A 116 -11.73 -4.21 5.21
CA LYS A 116 -11.35 -5.58 5.52
C LYS A 116 -10.12 -5.65 6.42
N ILE A 117 -9.15 -4.79 6.17
CA ILE A 117 -7.94 -4.69 7.00
C ILE A 117 -8.28 -4.07 8.36
N VAL A 118 -9.03 -2.97 8.36
CA VAL A 118 -9.39 -2.24 9.60
C VAL A 118 -10.13 -3.16 10.58
N GLU A 119 -11.01 -4.02 10.09
CA GLU A 119 -11.75 -4.97 10.93
C GLU A 119 -10.84 -5.96 11.64
N SER A 120 -9.63 -6.20 11.09
CA SER A 120 -8.69 -7.15 11.66
C SER A 120 -7.56 -6.50 12.48
N LEU A 121 -7.56 -5.19 12.59
CA LEU A 121 -6.54 -4.47 13.36
C LEU A 121 -6.67 -4.67 14.87
#